data_0b1ebbd4b50e86765e6881f99ced4c4a
#
_entry.id   0b1ebbd4b50e86765e6881f99ced4c4a
#
_cell.length_a   1.000
_cell.length_b   1.000
_cell.length_c   1.000
_cell.angle_alpha   90.00
_cell.angle_beta   90.00
_cell.angle_gamma   90.00
#
_symmetry.space_group_name_H-M   'P 1'
#
loop_
_entity.id
_entity.type
_entity.pdbx_description
1 polymer ?
#
loop_
_entity_poly.entity_id
_entity_poly.type
_entity_poly.pdbx_seq_one_letter_code
_entity_poly.pdbx_strand_id
1 'polypeptide(L)'
;MSKKNGLLWVILLLCLANSGFSYLLYQGQVNQRHVSQEVSVATANEWGTKIASLYNLKRADSLYALFDSRAKVKLDKDQFTSQLSNLHKLFGDLEDISYVNSVKVGSKGKSSYHQLYFNAKVSERSGLATMKITLVVDGSSVNLFGLMVNSRESLD
;
A
#
# COMPACT_ATOMS: atom_id res chain seq x y z
N MET A 1 -30.56 0.09 -3.78
CA MET A 1 -29.40 0.62 -3.03
C MET A 1 -28.38 1.18 -4.02
N SER A 2 -28.05 2.46 -3.88
CA SER A 2 -27.24 3.21 -4.85
C SER A 2 -25.80 2.69 -4.89
N LYS A 3 -25.25 2.48 -6.11
CA LYS A 3 -23.83 2.09 -6.35
C LYS A 3 -22.81 3.02 -5.66
N LYS A 4 -23.21 4.25 -5.32
CA LYS A 4 -22.41 5.23 -4.58
C LYS A 4 -22.08 4.81 -3.13
N ASN A 5 -23.00 4.09 -2.47
CA ASN A 5 -22.77 3.69 -1.08
C ASN A 5 -21.77 2.54 -0.94
N GLY A 6 -21.65 1.65 -1.95
CA GLY A 6 -20.66 0.58 -1.94
C GLY A 6 -19.23 1.08 -2.04
N LEU A 7 -18.99 2.14 -2.82
CA LEU A 7 -17.66 2.74 -2.98
C LEU A 7 -17.19 3.42 -1.68
N LEU A 8 -18.10 4.09 -0.98
CA LEU A 8 -17.81 4.73 0.31
C LEU A 8 -17.40 3.70 1.38
N TRP A 9 -18.03 2.52 1.39
CA TRP A 9 -17.71 1.45 2.34
C TRP A 9 -16.36 0.79 2.07
N VAL A 10 -15.96 0.62 0.80
CA VAL A 10 -14.65 0.07 0.44
C VAL A 10 -13.53 1.03 0.84
N ILE A 11 -13.72 2.32 0.61
CA ILE A 11 -12.79 3.37 1.04
C ILE A 11 -12.73 3.44 2.57
N LEU A 12 -13.87 3.31 3.27
CA LEU A 12 -13.97 3.35 4.72
C LEU A 12 -13.25 2.16 5.38
N LEU A 13 -13.39 0.95 4.85
CA LEU A 13 -12.71 -0.26 5.35
C LEU A 13 -11.20 -0.21 5.16
N LEU A 14 -10.74 0.32 4.03
CA LEU A 14 -9.31 0.57 3.79
C LEU A 14 -8.76 1.69 4.69
N CYS A 15 -9.59 2.70 5.01
CA CYS A 15 -9.24 3.77 5.94
C CYS A 15 -9.20 3.29 7.39
N LEU A 16 -10.06 2.37 7.82
CA LEU A 16 -10.07 1.83 9.19
C LEU A 16 -8.83 0.99 9.47
N ALA A 17 -8.31 0.25 8.49
CA ALA A 17 -7.01 -0.41 8.62
C ALA A 17 -5.84 0.59 8.74
N ASN A 18 -5.98 1.79 8.14
CA ASN A 18 -4.96 2.85 8.21
C ASN A 18 -5.11 3.78 9.43
N SER A 19 -6.32 4.06 9.91
CA SER A 19 -6.53 5.00 11.03
C SER A 19 -6.07 4.43 12.36
N GLY A 20 -6.26 3.13 12.60
CA GLY A 20 -5.69 2.46 13.78
C GLY A 20 -4.16 2.46 13.78
N PHE A 21 -3.54 2.49 12.61
CA PHE A 21 -2.10 2.54 12.45
C PHE A 21 -1.54 3.96 12.64
N SER A 22 -2.23 4.99 12.15
CA SER A 22 -1.83 6.39 12.33
C SER A 22 -1.81 6.79 13.81
N TYR A 23 -2.74 6.26 14.62
CA TYR A 23 -2.78 6.53 16.06
C TYR A 23 -1.61 5.90 16.82
N LEU A 24 -1.17 4.71 16.42
CA LEU A 24 -0.01 4.04 17.02
C LEU A 24 1.34 4.70 16.65
N LEU A 25 1.42 5.34 15.49
CA LEU A 25 2.62 6.06 15.04
C LEU A 25 2.78 7.43 15.71
N TYR A 26 1.66 8.07 16.09
CA TYR A 26 1.69 9.41 16.72
C TYR A 26 2.25 9.38 18.14
N GLN A 27 2.21 8.27 18.84
CA GLN A 27 2.75 8.13 20.20
C GLN A 27 4.25 7.83 20.26
N GLY A 28 4.91 7.62 19.12
CA GLY A 28 6.33 7.22 19.03
C GLY A 28 7.33 8.35 18.78
N GLN A 29 6.92 9.62 18.70
CA GLN A 29 7.82 10.73 18.41
C GLN A 29 8.49 11.32 19.67
N VAL A 30 9.36 10.56 20.33
CA VAL A 30 10.40 11.16 21.18
C VAL A 30 11.71 10.40 21.04
N ASN A 31 12.70 11.10 20.47
CA ASN A 31 14.15 10.84 20.51
C ASN A 31 14.70 9.46 20.14
N GLN A 32 15.19 9.37 18.90
CA GLN A 32 16.58 8.92 18.68
C GLN A 32 16.97 9.20 17.22
N ARG A 33 18.02 9.99 16.99
CA ARG A 33 18.73 10.08 15.72
C ARG A 33 19.41 8.72 15.43
N HIS A 34 18.63 7.73 15.01
CA HIS A 34 19.17 6.62 14.28
C HIS A 34 19.24 7.03 12.81
N VAL A 35 20.40 6.83 12.19
CA VAL A 35 20.56 6.89 10.73
C VAL A 35 19.49 5.94 10.16
N SER A 36 18.35 6.49 9.78
CA SER A 36 17.28 5.71 9.21
C SER A 36 17.74 5.33 7.81
N GLN A 37 17.87 4.06 7.56
CA GLN A 37 18.12 3.54 6.23
C GLN A 37 16.94 3.99 5.35
N GLU A 38 17.18 4.99 4.51
CA GLU A 38 16.18 5.48 3.57
C GLU A 38 15.97 4.40 2.50
N VAL A 39 14.71 4.22 2.11
CA VAL A 39 14.41 3.33 0.99
C VAL A 39 14.94 3.98 -0.28
N SER A 40 15.89 3.34 -0.94
CA SER A 40 16.48 3.87 -2.18
C SER A 40 15.43 3.90 -3.31
N VAL A 41 15.63 4.80 -4.29
CA VAL A 41 14.78 4.88 -5.49
C VAL A 41 14.77 3.53 -6.24
N ALA A 42 15.90 2.83 -6.28
CA ALA A 42 16.00 1.51 -6.91
C ALA A 42 15.10 0.49 -6.19
N THR A 43 15.18 0.43 -4.84
CA THR A 43 14.33 -0.44 -4.03
C THR A 43 12.85 -0.06 -4.17
N ALA A 44 12.53 1.23 -4.22
CA ALA A 44 11.17 1.68 -4.42
C ALA A 44 10.60 1.20 -5.76
N ASN A 45 11.35 1.38 -6.85
CA ASN A 45 10.94 0.93 -8.18
C ASN A 45 10.78 -0.60 -8.25
N GLU A 46 11.70 -1.36 -7.64
CA GLU A 46 11.59 -2.82 -7.55
C GLU A 46 10.29 -3.25 -6.88
N TRP A 47 9.96 -2.66 -5.72
CA TRP A 47 8.73 -2.96 -5.00
C TRP A 47 7.49 -2.55 -5.77
N GLY A 48 7.49 -1.37 -6.40
CA GLY A 48 6.38 -0.90 -7.24
C GLY A 48 6.09 -1.86 -8.38
N THR A 49 7.12 -2.21 -9.16
CA THR A 49 7.02 -3.15 -10.29
C THR A 49 6.57 -4.54 -9.84
N LYS A 50 7.16 -5.06 -8.76
CA LYS A 50 6.81 -6.38 -8.21
C LYS A 50 5.34 -6.45 -7.79
N ILE A 51 4.86 -5.46 -7.05
CA ILE A 51 3.47 -5.43 -6.58
C ILE A 51 2.51 -5.29 -7.74
N ALA A 52 2.78 -4.40 -8.70
CA ALA A 52 1.94 -4.23 -9.85
C ALA A 52 1.87 -5.50 -10.73
N SER A 53 3.00 -6.16 -10.94
CA SER A 53 3.04 -7.43 -11.67
C SER A 53 2.19 -8.51 -10.99
N LEU A 54 2.33 -8.68 -9.66
CA LEU A 54 1.54 -9.66 -8.92
C LEU A 54 0.05 -9.31 -8.89
N TYR A 55 -0.28 -8.02 -8.82
CA TYR A 55 -1.64 -7.50 -8.89
C TYR A 55 -2.28 -7.83 -10.25
N ASN A 56 -1.61 -7.47 -11.35
CA ASN A 56 -2.09 -7.69 -12.71
C ASN A 56 -2.25 -9.18 -13.03
N LEU A 57 -1.34 -10.01 -12.54
CA LEU A 57 -1.42 -11.47 -12.66
C LEU A 57 -2.43 -12.12 -11.70
N LYS A 58 -3.17 -11.34 -10.89
CA LYS A 58 -4.14 -11.82 -9.89
C LYS A 58 -3.55 -12.81 -8.90
N ARG A 59 -2.26 -12.67 -8.57
CA ARG A 59 -1.52 -13.56 -7.67
C ARG A 59 -1.72 -13.14 -6.20
N ALA A 60 -2.96 -13.23 -5.69
CA ALA A 60 -3.30 -12.82 -4.32
C ALA A 60 -2.45 -13.52 -3.26
N ASP A 61 -2.20 -14.83 -3.40
CA ASP A 61 -1.36 -15.59 -2.47
C ASP A 61 0.08 -15.08 -2.43
N SER A 62 0.65 -14.78 -3.59
CA SER A 62 2.01 -14.26 -3.70
C SER A 62 2.13 -12.86 -3.13
N LEU A 63 1.12 -11.98 -3.36
CA LEU A 63 1.05 -10.68 -2.74
C LEU A 63 0.90 -10.78 -1.21
N TYR A 64 0.02 -11.65 -0.73
CA TYR A 64 -0.17 -11.87 0.70
C TYR A 64 1.12 -12.39 1.36
N ALA A 65 1.88 -13.24 0.67
CA ALA A 65 3.15 -13.74 1.18
C ALA A 65 4.18 -12.64 1.47
N LEU A 66 4.15 -11.53 0.73
CA LEU A 66 5.05 -10.39 0.92
C LEU A 66 4.79 -9.59 2.20
N PHE A 67 3.60 -9.72 2.79
CA PHE A 67 3.28 -8.98 4.01
C PHE A 67 4.10 -9.45 5.21
N ASP A 68 4.53 -8.49 5.99
CA ASP A 68 5.15 -8.70 7.31
C ASP A 68 4.21 -9.46 8.24
N SER A 69 4.76 -10.27 9.13
CA SER A 69 3.98 -11.06 10.08
C SER A 69 3.06 -10.21 10.96
N ARG A 70 3.51 -9.00 11.34
CA ARG A 70 2.73 -8.05 12.15
C ARG A 70 1.53 -7.50 11.41
N ALA A 71 1.63 -7.33 10.09
CA ALA A 71 0.50 -6.94 9.26
C ALA A 71 -0.50 -8.09 9.12
N LYS A 72 -0.02 -9.33 8.95
CA LYS A 72 -0.85 -10.53 8.80
C LYS A 72 -1.71 -10.84 10.04
N VAL A 73 -1.30 -10.39 11.22
CA VAL A 73 -2.15 -10.52 12.44
C VAL A 73 -3.50 -9.82 12.28
N LYS A 74 -3.56 -8.73 11.50
CA LYS A 74 -4.76 -7.91 11.28
C LYS A 74 -5.37 -8.07 9.89
N LEU A 75 -4.68 -8.75 8.99
CA LEU A 75 -5.06 -8.91 7.60
C LEU A 75 -5.43 -10.37 7.36
N ASP A 76 -6.72 -10.67 7.37
CA ASP A 76 -7.23 -11.98 6.99
C ASP A 76 -6.97 -12.24 5.50
N LYS A 77 -6.51 -13.45 5.17
CA LYS A 77 -6.11 -13.82 3.82
C LYS A 77 -7.28 -13.83 2.83
N ASP A 78 -8.42 -14.37 3.25
CA ASP A 78 -9.59 -14.48 2.38
C ASP A 78 -10.21 -13.11 2.15
N GLN A 79 -10.23 -12.28 3.20
CA GLN A 79 -10.64 -10.88 3.10
C GLN A 79 -9.72 -10.10 2.15
N PHE A 80 -8.40 -10.26 2.27
CA PHE A 80 -7.43 -9.64 1.37
C PHE A 80 -7.65 -10.06 -0.09
N THR A 81 -7.84 -11.36 -0.33
CA THR A 81 -8.10 -11.91 -1.67
C THR A 81 -9.37 -11.32 -2.29
N SER A 82 -10.43 -11.24 -1.49
CA SER A 82 -11.70 -10.64 -1.92
C SER A 82 -11.56 -9.15 -2.23
N GLN A 83 -10.85 -8.40 -1.39
CA GLN A 83 -10.57 -6.98 -1.62
C GLN A 83 -9.73 -6.75 -2.87
N LEU A 84 -8.69 -7.55 -3.09
CA LEU A 84 -7.86 -7.47 -4.29
C LEU A 84 -8.67 -7.73 -5.55
N SER A 85 -9.54 -8.75 -5.54
CA SER A 85 -10.47 -9.04 -6.64
C SER A 85 -11.41 -7.87 -6.93
N ASN A 86 -11.95 -7.23 -5.90
CA ASN A 86 -12.82 -6.07 -6.06
C ASN A 86 -12.05 -4.85 -6.60
N LEU A 87 -10.83 -4.61 -6.14
CA LEU A 87 -9.97 -3.57 -6.69
C LEU A 87 -9.71 -3.81 -8.19
N HIS A 88 -9.41 -5.06 -8.57
CA HIS A 88 -9.17 -5.40 -9.96
C HIS A 88 -10.42 -5.21 -10.84
N LYS A 89 -11.62 -5.51 -10.32
CA LYS A 89 -12.88 -5.22 -11.03
C LYS A 89 -13.16 -3.73 -11.20
N LEU A 90 -12.67 -2.89 -10.28
CA LEU A 90 -12.88 -1.45 -10.32
C LEU A 90 -11.87 -0.70 -11.17
N PHE A 91 -10.63 -1.15 -11.16
CA PHE A 91 -9.51 -0.44 -11.77
C PHE A 91 -8.89 -1.18 -12.96
N GLY A 92 -9.13 -2.49 -13.09
CA GLY A 92 -8.43 -3.32 -14.06
C GLY A 92 -6.95 -3.47 -13.72
N ASP A 93 -6.10 -3.52 -14.73
CA ASP A 93 -4.65 -3.62 -14.59
C ASP A 93 -4.03 -2.26 -14.23
N LEU A 94 -2.93 -2.30 -13.47
CA LEU A 94 -2.08 -1.15 -13.21
C LEU A 94 -1.05 -1.02 -14.32
N GLU A 95 -1.12 0.09 -15.04
CA GLU A 95 -0.23 0.42 -16.16
C GLU A 95 0.65 1.62 -15.84
N ASP A 96 1.77 1.79 -16.54
CA ASP A 96 2.65 2.97 -16.48
C ASP A 96 2.97 3.42 -15.03
N ILE A 97 3.43 2.50 -14.21
CA ILE A 97 3.74 2.81 -12.82
C ILE A 97 5.02 3.61 -12.73
N SER A 98 4.93 4.78 -12.10
CA SER A 98 6.06 5.67 -11.86
C SER A 98 6.17 6.05 -10.39
N TYR A 99 7.36 5.87 -9.83
CA TYR A 99 7.69 6.30 -8.47
C TYR A 99 7.64 7.82 -8.35
N VAL A 100 7.02 8.32 -7.29
CA VAL A 100 6.91 9.77 -7.01
C VAL A 100 7.84 10.16 -5.87
N ASN A 101 7.61 9.60 -4.70
CA ASN A 101 8.41 9.86 -3.51
C ASN A 101 8.25 8.78 -2.44
N SER A 102 9.07 8.86 -1.40
CA SER A 102 8.91 8.09 -0.17
C SER A 102 8.94 9.00 1.06
N VAL A 103 8.20 8.60 2.08
CA VAL A 103 8.16 9.29 3.37
C VAL A 103 8.33 8.27 4.49
N LYS A 104 9.26 8.52 5.40
CA LYS A 104 9.32 7.76 6.65
C LYS A 104 8.18 8.19 7.56
N VAL A 105 7.28 7.28 7.87
CA VAL A 105 6.06 7.57 8.65
C VAL A 105 6.16 7.12 10.10
N GLY A 106 7.22 6.42 10.47
CA GLY A 106 7.45 6.06 11.87
C GLY A 106 8.56 5.05 12.07
N SER A 107 8.81 4.73 13.33
CA SER A 107 9.71 3.66 13.74
C SER A 107 9.23 3.02 15.04
N LYS A 108 9.49 1.72 15.20
CA LYS A 108 9.20 0.97 16.42
C LYS A 108 10.34 -0.01 16.68
N GLY A 109 11.09 0.21 17.76
CA GLY A 109 12.30 -0.54 18.04
C GLY A 109 13.35 -0.34 16.93
N LYS A 110 13.79 -1.43 16.32
CA LYS A 110 14.75 -1.42 15.19
C LYS A 110 14.07 -1.28 13.82
N SER A 111 12.76 -1.40 13.75
CA SER A 111 12.01 -1.32 12.50
C SER A 111 11.63 0.11 12.16
N SER A 112 11.76 0.49 10.90
CA SER A 112 11.26 1.75 10.35
C SER A 112 10.17 1.48 9.31
N TYR A 113 9.20 2.41 9.22
CA TYR A 113 8.07 2.30 8.30
C TYR A 113 8.16 3.42 7.27
N HIS A 114 8.06 3.06 5.99
CA HIS A 114 8.19 3.97 4.87
C HIS A 114 6.98 3.83 3.96
N GLN A 115 6.37 4.95 3.60
CA GLN A 115 5.33 5.01 2.58
C GLN A 115 5.94 5.44 1.26
N LEU A 116 5.72 4.63 0.23
CA LEU A 116 6.13 4.87 -1.14
C LEU A 116 4.89 5.25 -1.94
N TYR A 117 4.99 6.29 -2.74
CA TYR A 117 3.91 6.79 -3.57
C TYR A 117 4.26 6.61 -5.05
N PHE A 118 3.31 6.09 -5.81
CA PHE A 118 3.43 5.87 -7.24
C PHE A 118 2.21 6.45 -7.95
N ASN A 119 2.45 7.05 -9.12
CA ASN A 119 1.39 7.28 -10.08
C ASN A 119 1.25 6.02 -10.94
N ALA A 120 0.02 5.69 -11.33
CA ALA A 120 -0.27 4.59 -12.22
C ALA A 120 -1.43 4.97 -13.14
N LYS A 121 -1.48 4.40 -14.33
CA LYS A 121 -2.70 4.34 -15.14
C LYS A 121 -3.45 3.06 -14.80
N VAL A 122 -4.74 3.05 -15.02
CA VAL A 122 -5.60 1.88 -14.80
C VAL A 122 -6.38 1.57 -16.08
N SER A 123 -6.48 0.26 -16.42
CA SER A 123 -7.04 -0.14 -17.73
C SER A 123 -8.56 0.07 -17.82
N GLU A 124 -9.31 -0.05 -16.71
CA GLU A 124 -10.78 0.03 -16.72
C GLU A 124 -11.35 1.46 -16.61
N ARG A 125 -10.52 2.45 -16.35
CA ARG A 125 -10.91 3.85 -16.25
C ARG A 125 -9.87 4.71 -16.93
N SER A 126 -10.29 5.67 -17.73
CA SER A 126 -9.41 6.68 -18.34
C SER A 126 -8.91 7.66 -17.29
N GLY A 127 -8.21 7.20 -16.27
CA GLY A 127 -7.80 8.04 -15.16
C GLY A 127 -6.44 7.67 -14.57
N LEU A 128 -5.86 8.62 -13.86
CA LEU A 128 -4.67 8.40 -13.06
C LEU A 128 -5.08 7.75 -11.73
N ALA A 129 -4.40 6.70 -11.35
CA ALA A 129 -4.47 6.13 -10.01
C ALA A 129 -3.22 6.50 -9.22
N THR A 130 -3.35 6.48 -7.90
CA THR A 130 -2.21 6.52 -6.98
C THR A 130 -2.11 5.18 -6.28
N MET A 131 -0.96 4.54 -6.39
CA MET A 131 -0.62 3.37 -5.59
C MET A 131 0.26 3.81 -4.43
N LYS A 132 -0.12 3.46 -3.21
CA LYS A 132 0.65 3.68 -1.99
C LYS A 132 1.05 2.35 -1.38
N ILE A 133 2.33 2.15 -1.18
CA ILE A 133 2.91 0.97 -0.57
C ILE A 133 3.51 1.39 0.77
N THR A 134 3.19 0.67 1.84
CA THR A 134 3.89 0.84 3.12
C THR A 134 4.84 -0.33 3.30
N LEU A 135 6.13 -0.04 3.43
CA LEU A 135 7.17 -1.01 3.72
C LEU A 135 7.59 -0.90 5.19
N VAL A 136 7.94 -2.03 5.77
CA VAL A 136 8.69 -2.09 7.02
C VAL A 136 10.10 -2.58 6.73
N VAL A 137 11.07 -1.80 7.20
CA VAL A 137 12.50 -2.09 7.10
C VAL A 137 12.99 -2.47 8.49
N ASP A 138 13.55 -3.69 8.62
CA ASP A 138 14.09 -4.23 9.86
C ASP A 138 15.50 -4.78 9.58
N GLY A 139 16.51 -3.97 9.84
CA GLY A 139 17.87 -4.26 9.40
C GLY A 139 17.98 -4.41 7.88
N SER A 140 18.38 -5.57 7.39
CA SER A 140 18.43 -5.88 5.96
C SER A 140 17.11 -6.42 5.38
N SER A 141 16.13 -6.69 6.22
CA SER A 141 14.82 -7.23 5.79
C SER A 141 13.87 -6.10 5.42
N VAL A 142 13.23 -6.23 4.26
CA VAL A 142 12.20 -5.30 3.78
C VAL A 142 10.95 -6.12 3.46
N ASN A 143 9.84 -5.79 4.09
CA ASN A 143 8.57 -6.50 3.91
C ASN A 143 7.43 -5.50 3.64
N LEU A 144 6.37 -5.99 2.99
CA LEU A 144 5.15 -5.21 2.78
C LEU A 144 4.39 -5.10 4.10
N PHE A 145 3.92 -3.90 4.42
CA PHE A 145 3.08 -3.65 5.58
C PHE A 145 1.68 -3.15 5.21
N GLY A 146 1.55 -2.49 4.07
CA GLY A 146 0.26 -2.02 3.56
C GLY A 146 0.31 -1.75 2.07
N LEU A 147 -0.84 -1.90 1.41
CA LEU A 147 -1.06 -1.61 0.00
C LEU A 147 -2.38 -0.88 -0.16
N MET A 148 -2.39 0.21 -0.93
CA MET A 148 -3.59 0.98 -1.25
C MET A 148 -3.51 1.43 -2.70
N VAL A 149 -4.63 1.34 -3.41
CA VAL A 149 -4.81 1.90 -4.75
C VAL A 149 -6.04 2.81 -4.72
N ASN A 150 -5.85 4.07 -5.10
CA ASN A 150 -6.93 5.06 -5.17
C ASN A 150 -7.00 5.63 -6.58
N SER A 151 -8.21 5.80 -7.13
CA SER A 151 -8.36 6.62 -8.34
C SER A 151 -8.20 8.09 -7.99
N ARG A 152 -7.49 8.84 -8.82
CA ARG A 152 -7.65 10.29 -8.92
C ARG A 152 -8.80 10.53 -9.90
N GLU A 153 -9.96 10.90 -9.40
CA GLU A 153 -10.95 11.51 -10.28
C GLU A 153 -10.34 12.84 -10.73
N SER A 154 -10.16 13.04 -12.06
CA SER A 154 -9.98 14.36 -12.60
C SER A 154 -11.27 15.14 -12.28
N LEU A 155 -11.17 16.14 -11.45
CA LEU A 155 -12.21 17.14 -11.30
C LEU A 155 -12.18 17.97 -12.58
N ASP A 156 -12.93 17.52 -13.59
CA ASP A 156 -13.29 18.36 -14.75
C ASP A 156 -14.42 19.32 -14.37
#